data_58429f809f904d2f6fbbe1ba769f1ba6
#
_entry.id   58429f809f904d2f6fbbe1ba769f1ba6
#
_cell.length_a   1.000
_cell.length_b   1.000
_cell.length_c   1.000
_cell.angle_alpha   90.00
_cell.angle_beta   90.00
_cell.angle_gamma   90.00
#
_symmetry.space_group_name_H-M   'P 1'
#
loop_
_entity.id
_entity.type
_entity.pdbx_description
1 polymer ?
#
loop_
_entity_poly.entity_id
_entity_poly.type
_entity_poly.pdbx_seq_one_letter_code
_entity_poly.pdbx_strand_id
1 'polypeptide(L)'
;MAIPIPVATEAAGDAARFVRAFADFWSDPTVGRFRALMHSDVRLVQPLAPVANGIEEAVAWFAATQDLLPDIRIAVRSWSGTPDALFIEWTATATFGGRPVSWNAVDRFRLEDGLVRERVAYFDALPLVGTILARPAGWPHALRARLAGWRTV
;
A
#
# COMPACT_ATOMS: atom_id res chain seq x y z
N MET A 1 -33.70 4.40 11.82
CA MET A 1 -32.89 3.80 12.89
C MET A 1 -31.47 4.28 12.72
N ALA A 2 -31.00 5.19 13.56
CA ALA A 2 -29.64 5.72 13.49
C ALA A 2 -28.68 4.67 14.03
N ILE A 3 -27.69 4.28 13.22
CA ILE A 3 -26.59 3.43 13.68
C ILE A 3 -25.75 4.29 14.62
N PRO A 4 -25.56 3.92 15.90
CA PRO A 4 -24.74 4.70 16.80
C PRO A 4 -23.29 4.70 16.28
N ILE A 5 -22.76 5.90 16.02
CA ILE A 5 -21.33 6.08 15.74
C ILE A 5 -20.61 5.96 17.07
N PRO A 6 -19.75 4.92 17.28
CA PRO A 6 -19.02 4.81 18.53
C PRO A 6 -18.06 5.99 18.68
N VAL A 7 -18.18 6.72 19.78
CA VAL A 7 -17.20 7.74 20.19
C VAL A 7 -15.99 6.99 20.74
N ALA A 8 -14.98 6.81 19.91
CA ALA A 8 -13.81 6.01 20.23
C ALA A 8 -12.60 6.94 20.46
N THR A 9 -12.42 7.46 21.67
CA THR A 9 -11.27 8.33 21.97
C THR A 9 -9.93 7.54 22.00
N GLU A 10 -9.91 6.31 22.53
CA GLU A 10 -8.72 5.45 22.51
C GLU A 10 -8.46 4.83 21.13
N ALA A 11 -9.50 4.28 20.49
CA ALA A 11 -9.40 3.72 19.15
C ALA A 11 -8.97 4.76 18.10
N ALA A 12 -9.39 6.03 18.25
CA ALA A 12 -8.91 7.13 17.43
C ALA A 12 -7.40 7.40 17.67
N GLY A 13 -6.92 7.23 18.89
CA GLY A 13 -5.50 7.36 19.24
C GLY A 13 -4.63 6.30 18.57
N ASP A 14 -5.08 5.04 18.53
CA ASP A 14 -4.38 3.94 17.90
C ASP A 14 -4.36 4.08 16.37
N ALA A 15 -5.49 4.47 15.77
CA ALA A 15 -5.55 4.78 14.35
C ALA A 15 -4.60 5.94 13.98
N ALA A 16 -4.61 7.04 14.74
CA ALA A 16 -3.72 8.18 14.52
C ALA A 16 -2.25 7.80 14.67
N ARG A 17 -1.91 6.91 15.61
CA ARG A 17 -0.55 6.38 15.79
C ARG A 17 -0.10 5.58 14.57
N PHE A 18 -0.96 4.70 14.06
CA PHE A 18 -0.68 3.94 12.84
C PHE A 18 -0.51 4.86 11.63
N VAL A 19 -1.38 5.86 11.44
CA VAL A 19 -1.26 6.82 10.32
C VAL A 19 0.09 7.54 10.34
N ARG A 20 0.57 7.96 11.51
CA ARG A 20 1.90 8.56 11.65
C ARG A 20 3.01 7.58 11.29
N ALA A 21 2.93 6.34 11.76
CA ALA A 21 3.90 5.29 11.43
C ALA A 21 3.88 4.96 9.92
N PHE A 22 2.71 4.94 9.29
CA PHE A 22 2.54 4.75 7.85
C PHE A 22 3.18 5.89 7.06
N ALA A 23 2.91 7.14 7.44
CA ALA A 23 3.51 8.31 6.78
C ALA A 23 5.04 8.34 6.94
N ASP A 24 5.54 8.02 8.14
CA ASP A 24 6.97 7.94 8.42
C ASP A 24 7.65 6.81 7.64
N PHE A 25 7.02 5.64 7.52
CA PHE A 25 7.50 4.53 6.70
C PHE A 25 7.76 4.98 5.26
N TRP A 26 6.84 5.73 4.65
CA TRP A 26 6.97 6.17 3.26
C TRP A 26 7.98 7.29 3.03
N SER A 27 8.53 7.89 4.09
CA SER A 27 9.67 8.81 3.99
C SER A 27 10.98 8.08 3.64
N ASP A 28 11.12 6.82 4.09
CA ASP A 28 12.26 5.94 3.84
C ASP A 28 11.79 4.47 3.81
N PRO A 29 11.12 4.03 2.74
CA PRO A 29 10.51 2.72 2.66
C PRO A 29 11.57 1.63 2.44
N THR A 30 11.70 0.72 3.40
CA THR A 30 12.57 -0.47 3.33
C THR A 30 11.79 -1.73 3.66
N VAL A 31 12.26 -2.89 3.21
CA VAL A 31 11.65 -4.19 3.52
C VAL A 31 11.54 -4.44 5.02
N GLY A 32 12.57 -4.08 5.80
CA GLY A 32 12.57 -4.25 7.25
C GLY A 32 11.50 -3.38 7.94
N ARG A 33 11.38 -2.11 7.52
CA ARG A 33 10.35 -1.19 8.04
C ARG A 33 8.95 -1.60 7.60
N PHE A 34 8.79 -2.10 6.37
CA PHE A 34 7.54 -2.67 5.89
C PHE A 34 7.09 -3.84 6.76
N ARG A 35 8.00 -4.82 6.98
CA ARG A 35 7.72 -6.00 7.82
C ARG A 35 7.28 -5.60 9.23
N ALA A 36 7.86 -4.55 9.81
CA ALA A 36 7.53 -4.08 11.15
C ALA A 36 6.12 -3.49 11.29
N LEU A 37 5.48 -3.09 10.19
CA LEU A 37 4.10 -2.60 10.18
C LEU A 37 3.06 -3.70 9.99
N MET A 38 3.47 -4.90 9.58
CA MET A 38 2.57 -5.96 9.14
C MET A 38 2.41 -7.05 10.20
N HIS A 39 1.19 -7.57 10.34
CA HIS A 39 0.92 -8.78 11.11
C HIS A 39 1.46 -10.01 10.36
N SER A 40 1.82 -11.09 11.06
CA SER A 40 2.30 -12.34 10.44
C SER A 40 1.34 -12.93 9.41
N ASP A 41 0.03 -12.83 9.67
CA ASP A 41 -1.04 -13.32 8.81
C ASP A 41 -1.69 -12.21 7.99
N VAL A 42 -0.94 -11.18 7.62
CA VAL A 42 -1.43 -10.04 6.85
C VAL A 42 -2.02 -10.48 5.52
N ARG A 43 -3.08 -9.78 5.08
CA ARG A 43 -3.68 -9.94 3.75
C ARG A 43 -3.62 -8.61 3.00
N LEU A 44 -2.99 -8.59 1.83
CA LEU A 44 -2.91 -7.41 0.97
C LEU A 44 -3.69 -7.64 -0.32
N VAL A 45 -4.58 -6.70 -0.63
CA VAL A 45 -5.40 -6.70 -1.84
C VAL A 45 -5.25 -5.37 -2.54
N GLN A 46 -4.93 -5.39 -3.83
CA GLN A 46 -4.88 -4.18 -4.65
C GLN A 46 -5.10 -4.51 -6.12
N PRO A 47 -5.52 -3.53 -6.95
CA PRO A 47 -5.55 -3.68 -8.39
C PRO A 47 -4.18 -4.00 -8.97
N LEU A 48 -4.15 -4.74 -10.08
CA LEU A 48 -2.95 -5.09 -10.87
C LEU A 48 -1.96 -6.03 -10.19
N ALA A 49 -2.24 -6.52 -8.99
CA ALA A 49 -1.38 -7.46 -8.28
C ALA A 49 -2.17 -8.65 -7.73
N PRO A 50 -1.57 -9.85 -7.61
CA PRO A 50 -2.17 -10.96 -6.87
C PRO A 50 -2.39 -10.59 -5.40
N VAL A 51 -3.36 -11.25 -4.76
CA VAL A 51 -3.55 -11.15 -3.31
C VAL A 51 -2.33 -11.76 -2.63
N ALA A 52 -1.71 -11.02 -1.69
CA ALA A 52 -0.66 -11.55 -0.83
C ALA A 52 -1.25 -12.00 0.51
N ASN A 53 -0.99 -13.24 0.91
CA ASN A 53 -1.42 -13.82 2.16
C ASN A 53 -0.21 -14.20 3.02
N GLY A 54 -0.14 -13.63 4.21
CA GLY A 54 0.97 -13.79 5.12
C GLY A 54 2.16 -12.87 4.83
N ILE A 55 3.04 -12.77 5.82
CA ILE A 55 4.12 -11.79 5.83
C ILE A 55 5.15 -12.03 4.71
N GLU A 56 5.43 -13.27 4.33
CA GLU A 56 6.45 -13.57 3.33
C GLU A 56 5.98 -13.16 1.92
N GLU A 57 4.72 -13.44 1.57
CA GLU A 57 4.16 -12.97 0.29
C GLU A 57 4.03 -11.44 0.27
N ALA A 58 3.63 -10.81 1.38
CA ALA A 58 3.56 -9.37 1.50
C ALA A 58 4.92 -8.69 1.31
N VAL A 59 5.98 -9.25 1.90
CA VAL A 59 7.36 -8.77 1.74
C VAL A 59 7.84 -8.94 0.30
N ALA A 60 7.59 -10.08 -0.32
CA ALA A 60 7.95 -10.32 -1.72
C ALA A 60 7.23 -9.35 -2.65
N TRP A 61 5.93 -9.10 -2.41
CA TRP A 61 5.15 -8.11 -3.13
C TRP A 61 5.75 -6.69 -2.99
N PHE A 62 6.11 -6.29 -1.75
CA PHE A 62 6.67 -4.97 -1.50
C PHE A 62 8.05 -4.81 -2.17
N ALA A 63 8.92 -5.83 -2.08
CA ALA A 63 10.22 -5.84 -2.74
C ALA A 63 10.08 -5.69 -4.27
N ALA A 64 9.13 -6.41 -4.88
CA ALA A 64 8.84 -6.28 -6.32
C ALA A 64 8.32 -4.89 -6.69
N THR A 65 7.53 -4.25 -5.81
CA THR A 65 7.08 -2.87 -6.01
C THR A 65 8.25 -1.89 -5.96
N GLN A 66 9.20 -2.08 -5.03
CA GLN A 66 10.41 -1.25 -4.95
C GLN A 66 11.34 -1.46 -6.15
N ASP A 67 11.48 -2.68 -6.66
CA ASP A 67 12.25 -2.95 -7.88
C ASP A 67 11.62 -2.27 -9.11
N LEU A 68 10.29 -2.22 -9.17
CA LEU A 68 9.57 -1.57 -10.26
C LEU A 68 9.64 -0.04 -10.16
N LEU A 69 9.50 0.49 -8.96
CA LEU A 69 9.42 1.92 -8.66
C LEU A 69 10.37 2.26 -7.49
N PRO A 70 11.71 2.29 -7.72
CA PRO A 70 12.70 2.46 -6.64
C PRO A 70 12.59 3.78 -5.88
N ASP A 71 12.05 4.80 -6.53
CA ASP A 71 11.87 6.15 -5.99
C ASP A 71 10.42 6.44 -5.54
N ILE A 72 9.60 5.38 -5.40
CA ILE A 72 8.20 5.58 -4.97
C ILE A 72 8.13 6.29 -3.61
N ARG A 73 7.26 7.31 -3.55
CA ARG A 73 6.91 8.04 -2.33
C ARG A 73 5.41 8.15 -2.22
N ILE A 74 4.91 8.09 -1.00
CA ILE A 74 3.49 8.26 -0.71
C ILE A 74 3.33 9.41 0.28
N ALA A 75 2.45 10.34 -0.05
CA ALA A 75 2.04 11.43 0.81
C ALA A 75 0.60 11.22 1.28
N VAL A 76 0.40 11.08 2.58
CA VAL A 76 -0.94 11.01 3.19
C VAL A 76 -1.66 12.34 2.99
N ARG A 77 -2.90 12.29 2.52
CA ARG A 77 -3.76 13.46 2.29
C ARG A 77 -4.77 13.67 3.40
N SER A 78 -5.49 12.61 3.71
CA SER A 78 -6.49 12.58 4.76
C SER A 78 -6.65 11.17 5.30
N TRP A 79 -7.28 11.03 6.44
CA TRP A 79 -7.64 9.74 7.00
C TRP A 79 -8.87 9.84 7.89
N SER A 80 -9.56 8.73 8.05
CA SER A 80 -10.68 8.61 8.98
C SER A 80 -10.90 7.15 9.39
N GLY A 81 -11.51 6.94 10.53
CA GLY A 81 -11.93 5.62 11.00
C GLY A 81 -11.27 5.19 12.31
N THR A 82 -11.37 3.91 12.57
CA THR A 82 -10.89 3.21 13.77
C THR A 82 -9.92 2.09 13.33
N PRO A 83 -9.19 1.43 14.26
CA PRO A 83 -8.35 0.30 13.91
C PRO A 83 -9.05 -0.83 13.12
N ASP A 84 -10.35 -1.04 13.33
CA ASP A 84 -11.13 -2.06 12.61
C ASP A 84 -11.50 -1.66 11.19
N ALA A 85 -11.58 -0.35 10.92
CA ALA A 85 -11.95 0.20 9.62
C ALA A 85 -11.31 1.58 9.44
N LEU A 86 -10.01 1.60 9.16
CA LEU A 86 -9.21 2.81 8.94
C LEU A 86 -9.04 3.07 7.45
N PHE A 87 -9.41 4.26 7.01
CA PHE A 87 -9.24 4.71 5.63
C PHE A 87 -8.15 5.77 5.58
N ILE A 88 -7.19 5.60 4.69
CA ILE A 88 -6.12 6.57 4.44
C ILE A 88 -6.13 6.92 2.97
N GLU A 89 -6.38 8.19 2.66
CA GLU A 89 -6.23 8.76 1.33
C GLU A 89 -4.79 9.22 1.14
N TRP A 90 -4.19 8.88 0.00
CA TRP A 90 -2.81 9.24 -0.30
C TRP A 90 -2.57 9.48 -1.79
N THR A 91 -1.48 10.17 -2.08
CA THR A 91 -0.94 10.36 -3.42
C THR A 91 0.42 9.68 -3.50
N ALA A 92 0.61 8.82 -4.49
CA ALA A 92 1.92 8.28 -4.84
C ALA A 92 2.56 9.08 -5.96
N THR A 93 3.89 9.15 -5.90
CA THR A 93 4.75 9.66 -6.96
C THR A 93 5.91 8.70 -7.18
N ALA A 94 6.31 8.49 -8.42
CA ALA A 94 7.43 7.64 -8.79
C ALA A 94 7.94 8.01 -10.18
N THR A 95 9.03 7.36 -10.61
CA THR A 95 9.51 7.41 -12.00
C THR A 95 9.30 6.04 -12.66
N PHE A 96 8.67 6.02 -13.83
CA PHE A 96 8.52 4.81 -14.62
C PHE A 96 8.90 5.10 -16.09
N GLY A 97 9.78 4.26 -16.66
CA GLY A 97 10.29 4.46 -18.02
C GLY A 97 10.99 5.81 -18.21
N GLY A 98 11.71 6.30 -17.18
CA GLY A 98 12.44 7.56 -17.18
C GLY A 98 11.57 8.82 -17.07
N ARG A 99 10.26 8.69 -16.77
CA ARG A 99 9.31 9.82 -16.71
C ARG A 99 8.48 9.77 -15.42
N PRO A 100 8.14 10.93 -14.83
CA PRO A 100 7.30 10.98 -13.64
C PRO A 100 5.94 10.31 -13.87
N VAL A 101 5.44 9.65 -12.81
CA VAL A 101 4.08 9.14 -12.70
C VAL A 101 3.52 9.48 -11.33
N SER A 102 2.24 9.77 -11.26
CA SER A 102 1.52 10.03 -10.01
C SER A 102 0.11 9.49 -10.08
N TRP A 103 -0.39 8.98 -8.95
CA TRP A 103 -1.79 8.55 -8.82
C TRP A 103 -2.28 8.72 -7.39
N ASN A 104 -3.59 8.81 -7.24
CA ASN A 104 -4.27 8.87 -5.95
C ASN A 104 -4.89 7.52 -5.62
N ALA A 105 -4.98 7.22 -4.34
CA ALA A 105 -5.64 6.02 -3.84
C ALA A 105 -6.21 6.22 -2.46
N VAL A 106 -7.09 5.29 -2.08
CA VAL A 106 -7.56 5.12 -0.71
C VAL A 106 -7.26 3.69 -0.30
N ASP A 107 -6.56 3.53 0.81
CA ASP A 107 -6.38 2.25 1.46
C ASP A 107 -7.39 2.09 2.60
N ARG A 108 -8.04 0.94 2.66
CA ARG A 108 -8.75 0.49 3.85
C ARG A 108 -7.88 -0.48 4.62
N PHE A 109 -7.61 -0.16 5.87
CA PHE A 109 -6.86 -1.02 6.79
C PHE A 109 -7.78 -1.60 7.85
N ARG A 110 -7.47 -2.82 8.26
CA ARG A 110 -7.87 -3.42 9.52
C ARG A 110 -6.60 -3.74 10.31
N LEU A 111 -6.52 -3.20 11.51
CA LEU A 111 -5.36 -3.36 12.40
C LEU A 111 -5.70 -4.38 13.50
N GLU A 112 -4.69 -5.12 13.93
CA GLU A 112 -4.71 -6.03 15.06
C GLU A 112 -3.42 -5.78 15.83
N ASP A 113 -3.52 -5.44 17.12
CA ASP A 113 -2.39 -5.07 17.98
C ASP A 113 -1.47 -3.97 17.38
N GLY A 114 -2.06 -3.01 16.67
CA GLY A 114 -1.35 -1.93 16.01
C GLY A 114 -0.66 -2.31 14.69
N LEU A 115 -0.75 -3.55 14.25
CA LEU A 115 -0.18 -4.07 13.00
C LEU A 115 -1.27 -4.25 11.93
N VAL A 116 -0.88 -4.17 10.66
CA VAL A 116 -1.80 -4.39 9.54
C VAL A 116 -2.18 -5.86 9.43
N ARG A 117 -3.44 -6.17 9.68
CA ARG A 117 -4.03 -7.50 9.48
C ARG A 117 -4.61 -7.65 8.08
N GLU A 118 -5.21 -6.58 7.56
CA GLU A 118 -5.69 -6.51 6.18
C GLU A 118 -5.51 -5.09 5.60
N ARG A 119 -5.11 -5.01 4.37
CA ARG A 119 -5.12 -3.78 3.55
C ARG A 119 -5.81 -4.07 2.23
N VAL A 120 -6.78 -3.23 1.89
CA VAL A 120 -7.42 -3.21 0.57
C VAL A 120 -7.20 -1.84 -0.04
N ALA A 121 -6.49 -1.78 -1.16
CA ALA A 121 -6.24 -0.54 -1.88
C ALA A 121 -7.28 -0.32 -2.99
N TYR A 122 -7.76 0.91 -3.11
CA TYR A 122 -8.70 1.36 -4.12
C TYR A 122 -8.08 2.49 -4.93
N PHE A 123 -7.80 2.25 -6.20
CA PHE A 123 -7.36 3.28 -7.15
C PHE A 123 -7.80 2.92 -8.57
N ASP A 124 -7.89 3.92 -9.42
CA ASP A 124 -8.13 3.70 -10.84
C ASP A 124 -6.87 3.14 -11.49
N ALA A 125 -6.94 1.89 -11.92
CA ALA A 125 -5.82 1.18 -12.54
C ALA A 125 -5.62 1.53 -14.02
N LEU A 126 -6.65 2.03 -14.71
CA LEU A 126 -6.60 2.28 -16.16
C LEU A 126 -5.52 3.29 -16.56
N PRO A 127 -5.37 4.45 -15.89
CA PRO A 127 -4.31 5.39 -16.21
C PRO A 127 -2.91 4.80 -16.01
N LEU A 128 -2.73 3.93 -14.98
CA LEU A 128 -1.45 3.26 -14.73
C LEU A 128 -1.15 2.23 -15.82
N VAL A 129 -2.12 1.43 -16.22
CA VAL A 129 -1.98 0.47 -17.33
C VAL A 129 -1.63 1.22 -18.62
N GLY A 130 -2.34 2.30 -18.94
CA GLY A 130 -2.05 3.15 -20.09
C GLY A 130 -0.62 3.72 -20.04
N THR A 131 -0.16 4.14 -18.87
CA THR A 131 1.20 4.63 -18.66
C THR A 131 2.24 3.54 -18.90
N ILE A 132 2.02 2.32 -18.38
CA ILE A 132 2.93 1.18 -18.57
C ILE A 132 3.03 0.83 -20.06
N LEU A 133 1.89 0.74 -20.76
CA LEU A 133 1.85 0.39 -22.17
C LEU A 133 2.53 1.46 -23.04
N ALA A 134 2.34 2.74 -22.71
CA ALA A 134 2.93 3.86 -23.45
C ALA A 134 4.44 4.08 -23.19
N ARG A 135 5.05 3.35 -22.27
CA ARG A 135 6.44 3.56 -21.84
C ARG A 135 7.29 2.29 -21.92
N PRO A 136 7.64 1.82 -23.13
CA PRO A 136 8.37 0.56 -23.33
C PRO A 136 9.73 0.50 -22.62
N ALA A 137 10.38 1.64 -22.37
CA ALA A 137 11.63 1.69 -21.60
C ALA A 137 11.49 1.15 -20.16
N GLY A 138 10.29 1.15 -19.58
CA GLY A 138 9.99 0.58 -18.27
C GLY A 138 9.63 -0.92 -18.27
N TRP A 139 9.38 -1.53 -19.44
CA TRP A 139 8.92 -2.91 -19.55
C TRP A 139 9.87 -3.95 -18.96
N PRO A 140 11.21 -3.84 -19.11
CA PRO A 140 12.12 -4.81 -18.49
C PRO A 140 11.99 -4.84 -16.96
N HIS A 141 11.76 -3.69 -16.32
CA HIS A 141 11.53 -3.59 -14.88
C HIS A 141 10.17 -4.16 -14.49
N ALA A 142 9.11 -3.82 -15.24
CA ALA A 142 7.77 -4.35 -15.02
C ALA A 142 7.73 -5.89 -15.17
N LEU A 143 8.43 -6.44 -16.16
CA LEU A 143 8.51 -7.88 -16.36
C LEU A 143 9.28 -8.57 -15.23
N ARG A 144 10.40 -8.00 -14.77
CA ARG A 144 11.16 -8.52 -13.62
C ARG A 144 10.33 -8.51 -12.34
N ALA A 145 9.64 -7.42 -12.03
CA ALA A 145 8.78 -7.31 -10.86
C ALA A 145 7.68 -8.39 -10.89
N ARG A 146 7.05 -8.59 -12.05
CA ARG A 146 6.05 -9.64 -12.24
C ARG A 146 6.61 -11.05 -12.06
N LEU A 147 7.82 -11.30 -12.52
CA LEU A 147 8.46 -12.61 -12.40
C LEU A 147 8.99 -12.88 -10.99
N ALA A 148 9.42 -11.87 -10.25
CA ALA A 148 10.02 -12.01 -8.92
C ALA A 148 8.97 -12.03 -7.79
N GLY A 149 7.99 -11.13 -7.81
CA GLY A 149 7.05 -10.91 -6.71
C GLY A 149 5.65 -11.49 -6.94
N TRP A 150 5.30 -11.83 -8.17
CA TRP A 150 3.96 -12.27 -8.55
C TRP A 150 3.91 -13.75 -8.98
N ARG A 151 4.96 -14.49 -8.68
CA ARG A 151 5.10 -15.90 -9.08
C ARG A 151 4.53 -16.91 -8.09
N THR A 152 4.00 -16.47 -6.96
CA THR A 152 3.40 -17.37 -5.98
C THR A 152 1.88 -17.38 -6.11
N VAL A 153 1.38 -18.06 -7.10
CA VAL A 153 0.08 -18.74 -7.09
C VAL A 153 0.27 -20.05 -7.81
#